data_b0ef16ea4a88db0e38a1056cf9fa9412
#
_entry.id   b0ef16ea4a88db0e38a1056cf9fa9412
#
_cell.length_a   1.000
_cell.length_b   1.000
_cell.length_c   1.000
_cell.angle_alpha   90.00
_cell.angle_beta   90.00
_cell.angle_gamma   90.00
#
_symmetry.space_group_name_H-M   'P 1'
#
loop_
_entity.id
_entity.type
_entity.pdbx_description
1 polymer ?
#
loop_
_entity_poly.entity_id
_entity_poly.type
_entity_poly.pdbx_seq_one_letter_code
_entity_poly.pdbx_strand_id
1 'polypeptide(L)'
;MIIPKKNLSADFVVVGGGMAGICAAVAAARNGIKTVLVQDRPMLGGNASSEIRMWICGAHGKDQKEAGILEEILLENYYLNPTLRFTIWDDVLYTVVRNEPNITLLLNTTVMDTAVENGNITSVSAWNMHNCTRYEISGRFFADCSGDSILRLSGAEYRTGREASSEFGETHAPELADAKTMGNSILIQLRRTDGPHRPFIAPEWAYHYTDETVPRKNSIGENLRRGNFWWMEFGGVRDTIADADEIRDELLKIAYGCWEYIKNNPDGHAAEWELDWIGKLPGKRENVRYVGDHILTQPEVEAGGHFPDAVCHGGWSMDNHHPEAFYYPGAPTVYHPAPTPYGIPYSCLYSRNIGNLFFAGRNISCTHMAMSSTRVMATCATMGQAIGTAAALAVRHNTSPRGVRLNHLEELRDTLLEQDQFIPFTTRKVSELSRSAKISHEALRNGIDRSIGDTDNGAWIDLGSDCRYEFSAPATLHSIRVVFDSDFGDTKRMRNIEGIPEDDAERHVPGTIARDFRLEILRSGKWELLRKIENNRKRYLRLNFVPVEASGIRLIPEHSWDPAADRVHLFSFEAE
;
A
#
# COMPACT_ATOMS: atom_id res chain seq x y z
N MET A 1 0.00 -9.56 41.81
CA MET A 1 0.63 -8.64 40.82
C MET A 1 -0.51 -7.84 40.16
N ILE A 2 -0.44 -6.51 40.20
CA ILE A 2 -1.45 -5.67 39.53
C ILE A 2 -0.98 -5.46 38.08
N ILE A 3 -1.84 -5.78 37.12
CA ILE A 3 -1.56 -5.55 35.70
C ILE A 3 -1.45 -4.02 35.45
N PRO A 4 -0.33 -3.52 34.91
CA PRO A 4 -0.17 -2.10 34.59
C PRO A 4 -1.27 -1.63 33.62
N LYS A 5 -1.82 -0.44 33.89
CA LYS A 5 -2.75 0.24 32.98
C LYS A 5 -2.12 1.55 32.52
N LYS A 6 -2.16 1.82 31.22
CA LYS A 6 -1.70 3.07 30.63
C LYS A 6 -2.82 3.70 29.81
N ASN A 7 -3.02 4.99 30.01
CA ASN A 7 -3.96 5.77 29.21
C ASN A 7 -3.19 6.61 28.21
N LEU A 8 -3.62 6.59 26.95
CA LEU A 8 -3.09 7.39 25.86
C LEU A 8 -4.23 8.23 25.24
N SER A 9 -3.87 9.35 24.66
CA SER A 9 -4.80 10.21 23.93
C SER A 9 -4.14 10.71 22.66
N ALA A 10 -4.89 10.68 21.56
CA ALA A 10 -4.45 11.15 20.26
C ALA A 10 -5.60 11.84 19.51
N ASP A 11 -5.29 12.52 18.43
CA ASP A 11 -6.30 13.01 17.49
C ASP A 11 -6.83 11.87 16.63
N PHE A 12 -5.94 10.95 16.26
CA PHE A 12 -6.24 9.82 15.38
C PHE A 12 -5.65 8.50 15.91
N VAL A 13 -6.48 7.48 16.00
CA VAL A 13 -6.09 6.12 16.43
C VAL A 13 -6.26 5.17 15.26
N VAL A 14 -5.14 4.63 14.77
CA VAL A 14 -5.12 3.68 13.65
C VAL A 14 -4.91 2.27 14.20
N VAL A 15 -5.85 1.37 13.96
CA VAL A 15 -5.81 -0.03 14.35
C VAL A 15 -5.42 -0.89 13.16
N GLY A 16 -4.27 -1.55 13.26
CA GLY A 16 -3.66 -2.36 12.21
C GLY A 16 -2.51 -1.65 11.49
N GLY A 17 -1.31 -2.24 11.58
CA GLY A 17 -0.06 -1.74 11.00
C GLY A 17 0.31 -2.39 9.65
N GLY A 18 -0.70 -2.81 8.85
CA GLY A 18 -0.52 -3.19 7.46
C GLY A 18 -0.22 -1.96 6.57
N MET A 19 -0.03 -2.15 5.26
CA MET A 19 0.32 -1.05 4.35
C MET A 19 -0.67 0.12 4.39
N ALA A 20 -1.98 -0.17 4.51
CA ALA A 20 -3.00 0.86 4.69
C ALA A 20 -2.81 1.66 5.99
N GLY A 21 -2.59 0.97 7.12
CA GLY A 21 -2.43 1.63 8.42
C GLY A 21 -1.13 2.43 8.53
N ILE A 22 -0.03 1.94 7.95
CA ILE A 22 1.23 2.68 7.87
C ILE A 22 1.01 4.00 7.12
N CYS A 23 0.44 3.93 5.91
CA CYS A 23 0.21 5.13 5.09
C CYS A 23 -0.80 6.08 5.75
N ALA A 24 -1.84 5.56 6.45
CA ALA A 24 -2.79 6.38 7.19
C ALA A 24 -2.12 7.12 8.36
N ALA A 25 -1.32 6.43 9.16
CA ALA A 25 -0.62 7.03 10.29
C ALA A 25 0.40 8.08 9.84
N VAL A 26 1.22 7.76 8.82
CA VAL A 26 2.22 8.68 8.27
C VAL A 26 1.57 9.91 7.66
N ALA A 27 0.50 9.74 6.85
CA ALA A 27 -0.22 10.87 6.27
C ALA A 27 -0.81 11.79 7.34
N ALA A 28 -1.46 11.23 8.36
CA ALA A 28 -2.02 12.00 9.46
C ALA A 28 -0.93 12.78 10.23
N ALA A 29 0.17 12.10 10.58
CA ALA A 29 1.29 12.69 11.30
C ALA A 29 1.96 13.85 10.53
N ARG A 30 2.18 13.68 9.22
CA ARG A 30 2.76 14.70 8.33
C ARG A 30 1.82 15.89 8.12
N ASN A 31 0.51 15.68 8.22
CA ASN A 31 -0.49 16.75 8.22
C ASN A 31 -0.74 17.36 9.62
N GLY A 32 0.13 17.06 10.60
CA GLY A 32 0.27 17.78 11.86
C GLY A 32 -0.55 17.27 13.04
N ILE A 33 -1.24 16.12 12.94
CA ILE A 33 -2.04 15.59 14.04
C ILE A 33 -1.35 14.44 14.79
N LYS A 34 -1.61 14.36 16.10
CA LYS A 34 -1.09 13.28 16.95
C LYS A 34 -1.79 11.96 16.63
N THR A 35 -1.00 10.95 16.32
CA THR A 35 -1.49 9.66 15.86
C THR A 35 -0.96 8.54 16.75
N VAL A 36 -1.82 7.58 17.10
CA VAL A 36 -1.43 6.29 17.70
C VAL A 36 -1.64 5.22 16.65
N LEU A 37 -0.58 4.48 16.31
CA LEU A 37 -0.66 3.28 15.45
C LEU A 37 -0.53 2.03 16.31
N VAL A 38 -1.57 1.20 16.31
CA VAL A 38 -1.64 -0.05 17.10
C VAL A 38 -1.51 -1.24 16.16
N GLN A 39 -0.53 -2.10 16.42
CA GLN A 39 -0.29 -3.34 15.67
C GLN A 39 -0.20 -4.52 16.62
N ASP A 40 -0.96 -5.58 16.34
CA ASP A 40 -1.08 -6.80 17.15
C ASP A 40 0.19 -7.68 17.11
N ARG A 41 1.03 -7.50 16.09
CA ARG A 41 2.26 -8.29 15.85
C ARG A 41 3.52 -7.45 16.05
N PRO A 42 4.70 -8.12 16.16
CA PRO A 42 5.98 -7.42 16.28
C PRO A 42 6.41 -6.68 15.02
N MET A 43 5.89 -7.08 13.83
CA MET A 43 6.25 -6.51 12.53
C MET A 43 5.14 -5.65 11.97
N LEU A 44 5.52 -4.57 11.30
CA LEU A 44 4.65 -3.78 10.43
C LEU A 44 4.53 -4.45 9.04
N GLY A 45 3.58 -4.00 8.22
CA GLY A 45 3.42 -4.46 6.84
C GLY A 45 2.27 -5.43 6.61
N GLY A 46 1.73 -6.06 7.66
CA GLY A 46 0.64 -7.02 7.54
C GLY A 46 1.03 -8.21 6.64
N ASN A 47 0.28 -8.45 5.55
CA ASN A 47 0.61 -9.52 4.61
C ASN A 47 1.96 -9.32 3.90
N ALA A 48 2.50 -8.09 3.82
CA ALA A 48 3.81 -7.81 3.25
C ALA A 48 4.97 -8.01 4.24
N SER A 49 4.70 -8.25 5.54
CA SER A 49 5.74 -8.48 6.54
C SER A 49 6.51 -9.78 6.31
N SER A 50 7.67 -9.93 6.95
CA SER A 50 8.45 -11.17 6.92
C SER A 50 7.70 -12.38 7.52
N GLU A 51 6.63 -12.16 8.28
CA GLU A 51 5.81 -13.22 8.87
C GLU A 51 4.93 -13.94 7.83
N ILE A 52 4.55 -13.26 6.74
CA ILE A 52 3.67 -13.80 5.69
C ILE A 52 4.37 -13.81 4.32
N ARG A 53 5.18 -12.78 4.03
CA ARG A 53 6.00 -12.64 2.82
C ARG A 53 5.21 -12.54 1.51
N MET A 54 4.01 -11.94 1.55
CA MET A 54 3.30 -11.62 0.31
C MET A 54 3.85 -10.32 -0.28
N TRP A 55 4.26 -10.36 -1.56
CA TRP A 55 4.71 -9.15 -2.25
C TRP A 55 3.56 -8.18 -2.51
N ILE A 56 3.91 -6.90 -2.58
CA ILE A 56 2.92 -5.85 -2.82
C ILE A 56 2.46 -5.88 -4.28
N CYS A 57 1.17 -6.17 -4.48
CA CYS A 57 0.47 -6.03 -5.75
C CYS A 57 -0.20 -4.67 -5.82
N GLY A 58 -0.35 -4.13 -7.03
CA GLY A 58 -0.99 -2.85 -7.32
C GLY A 58 -1.53 -2.79 -8.74
N ALA A 59 -1.88 -1.61 -9.21
CA ALA A 59 -2.45 -1.37 -10.51
C ALA A 59 -1.58 -1.93 -11.65
N HIS A 60 -2.23 -2.52 -12.63
CA HIS A 60 -1.62 -2.97 -13.88
C HIS A 60 -1.44 -1.81 -14.85
N GLY A 61 -0.68 -2.06 -15.92
CA GLY A 61 -0.51 -1.12 -17.02
C GLY A 61 0.72 -0.22 -16.86
N LYS A 62 1.15 0.32 -17.99
CA LYS A 62 2.30 1.20 -18.07
C LYS A 62 2.01 2.48 -17.26
N ASP A 63 2.92 2.83 -16.37
CA ASP A 63 2.88 4.05 -15.56
C ASP A 63 1.65 4.21 -14.65
N GLN A 64 0.95 3.08 -14.30
CA GLN A 64 -0.26 3.11 -13.46
C GLN A 64 0.00 2.75 -11.99
N LYS A 65 1.24 2.43 -11.62
CA LYS A 65 1.63 2.11 -10.25
C LYS A 65 1.20 3.19 -9.25
N GLU A 66 0.80 2.77 -8.06
CA GLU A 66 0.45 3.67 -6.96
C GLU A 66 1.64 4.50 -6.50
N ALA A 67 1.43 5.80 -6.25
CA ALA A 67 2.42 6.78 -5.83
C ALA A 67 2.26 7.19 -4.35
N GLY A 68 2.74 8.36 -3.98
CA GLY A 68 2.64 8.92 -2.64
C GLY A 68 3.55 8.25 -1.61
N ILE A 69 3.05 8.07 -0.39
CA ILE A 69 3.82 7.48 0.72
C ILE A 69 4.30 6.06 0.39
N LEU A 70 3.49 5.28 -0.34
CA LEU A 70 3.89 3.94 -0.76
C LEU A 70 5.16 3.97 -1.62
N GLU A 71 5.22 4.86 -2.61
CA GLU A 71 6.39 4.95 -3.49
C GLU A 71 7.63 5.43 -2.74
N GLU A 72 7.47 6.36 -1.78
CA GLU A 72 8.56 6.75 -0.88
C GLU A 72 9.13 5.55 -0.12
N ILE A 73 8.25 4.69 0.43
CA ILE A 73 8.64 3.46 1.15
C ILE A 73 9.38 2.49 0.21
N LEU A 74 8.89 2.30 -1.01
CA LEU A 74 9.51 1.39 -1.98
C LEU A 74 10.88 1.87 -2.43
N LEU A 75 11.06 3.17 -2.67
CA LEU A 75 12.36 3.77 -2.99
C LEU A 75 13.35 3.67 -1.83
N GLU A 76 12.88 3.88 -0.58
CA GLU A 76 13.70 3.66 0.60
C GLU A 76 14.13 2.18 0.73
N ASN A 77 13.23 1.25 0.39
CA ASN A 77 13.55 -0.17 0.35
C ASN A 77 14.62 -0.48 -0.71
N TYR A 78 14.54 0.07 -1.92
CA TYR A 78 15.56 -0.13 -2.94
C TYR A 78 16.94 0.40 -2.50
N TYR A 79 16.97 1.48 -1.73
CA TYR A 79 18.19 2.03 -1.20
C TYR A 79 18.81 1.22 -0.06
N LEU A 80 18.01 0.79 0.91
CA LEU A 80 18.47 0.09 2.12
C LEU A 80 18.54 -1.44 1.95
N ASN A 81 17.77 -1.98 1.02
CA ASN A 81 17.54 -3.40 0.84
C ASN A 81 17.64 -3.80 -0.65
N PRO A 82 18.78 -3.57 -1.31
CA PRO A 82 18.91 -3.78 -2.75
C PRO A 82 18.67 -5.25 -3.16
N THR A 83 18.90 -6.19 -2.26
CA THR A 83 18.62 -7.62 -2.46
C THR A 83 17.21 -8.04 -2.12
N LEU A 84 16.33 -7.11 -1.75
CA LEU A 84 14.89 -7.28 -1.49
C LEU A 84 14.56 -8.39 -0.47
N ARG A 85 15.30 -8.44 0.66
CA ARG A 85 15.06 -9.38 1.75
C ARG A 85 13.88 -8.93 2.62
N PHE A 86 12.95 -9.84 2.92
CA PHE A 86 11.77 -9.53 3.73
C PHE A 86 12.11 -9.06 5.16
N THR A 87 13.17 -9.58 5.75
CA THR A 87 13.60 -9.16 7.10
C THR A 87 14.12 -7.72 7.13
N ILE A 88 14.83 -7.27 6.08
CA ILE A 88 15.28 -5.88 5.94
C ILE A 88 14.11 -4.97 5.57
N TRP A 89 13.15 -5.48 4.80
CA TRP A 89 11.91 -4.76 4.51
C TRP A 89 11.13 -4.40 5.78
N ASP A 90 11.06 -5.28 6.77
CA ASP A 90 10.44 -4.98 8.06
C ASP A 90 11.12 -3.78 8.75
N ASP A 91 12.46 -3.70 8.67
CA ASP A 91 13.24 -2.57 9.21
C ASP A 91 12.95 -1.26 8.46
N VAL A 92 12.77 -1.32 7.13
CA VAL A 92 12.38 -0.16 6.32
C VAL A 92 11.02 0.37 6.79
N LEU A 93 10.02 -0.50 6.92
CA LEU A 93 8.69 -0.11 7.38
C LEU A 93 8.71 0.47 8.80
N TYR A 94 9.44 -0.19 9.70
CA TYR A 94 9.62 0.30 11.06
C TYR A 94 10.28 1.69 11.08
N THR A 95 11.35 1.88 10.30
CA THR A 95 12.09 3.14 10.22
C THR A 95 11.22 4.28 9.72
N VAL A 96 10.43 4.06 8.66
CA VAL A 96 9.52 5.08 8.12
C VAL A 96 8.54 5.56 9.20
N VAL A 97 7.90 4.63 9.92
CA VAL A 97 6.94 4.98 10.97
C VAL A 97 7.65 5.62 12.18
N ARG A 98 8.81 5.08 12.58
CA ARG A 98 9.56 5.54 13.75
C ARG A 98 10.11 6.95 13.61
N ASN A 99 10.40 7.35 12.38
CA ASN A 99 10.93 8.69 12.09
C ASN A 99 9.83 9.78 12.08
N GLU A 100 8.55 9.42 12.16
CA GLU A 100 7.46 10.41 12.23
C GLU A 100 7.23 10.83 13.68
N PRO A 101 7.56 12.09 14.06
CA PRO A 101 7.54 12.52 15.47
C PRO A 101 6.13 12.56 16.08
N ASN A 102 5.10 12.66 15.24
CA ASN A 102 3.70 12.68 15.67
C ASN A 102 3.06 11.29 15.79
N ILE A 103 3.83 10.20 15.58
CA ILE A 103 3.31 8.84 15.72
C ILE A 103 3.79 8.22 17.05
N THR A 104 2.85 7.74 17.84
CA THR A 104 3.09 6.78 18.92
C THR A 104 2.82 5.38 18.38
N LEU A 105 3.87 4.58 18.20
CA LEU A 105 3.77 3.20 17.69
C LEU A 105 3.65 2.21 18.87
N LEU A 106 2.62 1.36 18.82
CA LEU A 106 2.38 0.26 19.76
C LEU A 106 2.39 -1.07 18.99
N LEU A 107 3.53 -1.78 19.01
CA LEU A 107 3.65 -3.15 18.51
C LEU A 107 3.26 -4.17 19.58
N ASN A 108 2.97 -5.42 19.18
CA ASN A 108 2.52 -6.52 20.03
C ASN A 108 1.29 -6.13 20.88
N THR A 109 0.45 -5.26 20.33
CA THR A 109 -0.67 -4.67 21.05
C THR A 109 -1.97 -4.94 20.31
N THR A 110 -2.79 -5.81 20.88
CA THR A 110 -4.06 -6.24 20.30
C THR A 110 -5.22 -5.41 20.86
N VAL A 111 -5.97 -4.75 19.99
CA VAL A 111 -7.23 -4.11 20.36
C VAL A 111 -8.27 -5.20 20.66
N MET A 112 -8.92 -5.11 21.80
CA MET A 112 -9.86 -6.12 22.30
C MET A 112 -11.28 -5.61 22.44
N ASP A 113 -11.48 -4.29 22.60
CA ASP A 113 -12.80 -3.70 22.82
C ASP A 113 -12.84 -2.23 22.44
N THR A 114 -14.05 -1.70 22.28
CA THR A 114 -14.34 -0.29 21.95
C THR A 114 -15.38 0.28 22.89
N ALA A 115 -15.16 1.47 23.41
CA ALA A 115 -16.17 2.25 24.09
C ALA A 115 -16.86 3.19 23.09
N VAL A 116 -18.18 3.21 23.09
CA VAL A 116 -18.99 4.02 22.15
C VAL A 116 -20.01 4.84 22.92
N GLU A 117 -20.09 6.13 22.60
CA GLU A 117 -21.08 7.06 23.13
C GLU A 117 -21.69 7.88 21.99
N ASN A 118 -23.00 7.97 21.96
CA ASN A 118 -23.75 8.76 20.96
C ASN A 118 -23.33 8.47 19.51
N GLY A 119 -23.08 7.19 19.16
CA GLY A 119 -22.68 6.78 17.81
C GLY A 119 -21.24 7.14 17.42
N ASN A 120 -20.38 7.46 18.40
CA ASN A 120 -18.96 7.71 18.20
C ASN A 120 -18.12 6.82 19.12
N ILE A 121 -17.00 6.33 18.62
CA ILE A 121 -15.99 5.64 19.43
C ILE A 121 -15.30 6.71 20.30
N THR A 122 -15.22 6.46 21.62
CA THR A 122 -14.52 7.33 22.57
C THR A 122 -13.14 6.80 22.91
N SER A 123 -12.99 5.47 22.99
CA SER A 123 -11.70 4.82 23.21
C SER A 123 -11.68 3.38 22.69
N VAL A 124 -10.48 2.82 22.58
CA VAL A 124 -10.24 1.39 22.39
C VAL A 124 -9.43 0.85 23.55
N SER A 125 -9.79 -0.35 24.04
CA SER A 125 -8.99 -1.10 25.02
C SER A 125 -8.09 -2.07 24.29
N ALA A 126 -6.79 -2.10 24.67
CA ALA A 126 -5.81 -2.97 24.04
C ALA A 126 -4.90 -3.65 25.06
N TRP A 127 -4.43 -4.84 24.70
CA TRP A 127 -3.49 -5.63 25.48
C TRP A 127 -2.15 -5.77 24.76
N ASN A 128 -1.07 -5.38 25.42
CA ASN A 128 0.28 -5.62 24.92
C ASN A 128 0.84 -6.91 25.50
N MET A 129 1.04 -7.90 24.62
CA MET A 129 1.53 -9.24 25.01
C MET A 129 2.97 -9.22 25.50
N HIS A 130 3.80 -8.29 25.03
CA HIS A 130 5.23 -8.27 25.33
C HIS A 130 5.54 -7.70 26.72
N ASN A 131 4.88 -6.59 27.09
CA ASN A 131 5.12 -5.92 28.38
C ASN A 131 3.99 -6.12 29.40
N CYS A 132 3.01 -6.97 29.09
CA CYS A 132 1.85 -7.30 29.94
C CYS A 132 1.10 -6.04 30.44
N THR A 133 0.91 -5.05 29.56
CA THR A 133 0.25 -3.79 29.89
C THR A 133 -1.10 -3.68 29.19
N ARG A 134 -2.13 -3.24 29.92
CA ARG A 134 -3.40 -2.83 29.35
C ARG A 134 -3.32 -1.37 28.95
N TYR A 135 -3.68 -1.07 27.72
CA TYR A 135 -3.83 0.29 27.20
C TYR A 135 -5.30 0.67 27.08
N GLU A 136 -5.61 1.91 27.45
CA GLU A 136 -6.86 2.60 27.12
C GLU A 136 -6.48 3.77 26.23
N ILE A 137 -6.95 3.78 24.99
CA ILE A 137 -6.50 4.73 23.98
C ILE A 137 -7.71 5.53 23.52
N SER A 138 -7.81 6.78 23.97
CA SER A 138 -8.85 7.71 23.54
C SER A 138 -8.43 8.47 22.27
N GLY A 139 -9.41 8.78 21.42
CA GLY A 139 -9.16 9.49 20.17
C GLY A 139 -10.34 10.34 19.73
N ARG A 140 -10.08 11.34 18.90
CA ARG A 140 -11.15 12.09 18.21
C ARG A 140 -11.68 11.27 17.03
N PHE A 141 -10.78 10.63 16.30
CA PHE A 141 -11.09 9.77 15.14
C PHE A 141 -10.35 8.44 15.25
N PHE A 142 -10.96 7.42 14.68
CA PHE A 142 -10.45 6.05 14.65
C PHE A 142 -10.42 5.54 13.21
N ALA A 143 -9.45 4.71 12.89
CA ALA A 143 -9.39 4.00 11.61
C ALA A 143 -9.19 2.50 11.81
N ASP A 144 -9.99 1.69 11.14
CA ASP A 144 -9.74 0.27 11.02
C ASP A 144 -8.95 -0.04 9.75
N CYS A 145 -7.67 -0.37 9.95
CA CYS A 145 -6.75 -0.85 8.95
C CYS A 145 -6.25 -2.27 9.27
N SER A 146 -6.94 -2.97 10.19
CA SER A 146 -6.55 -4.30 10.66
C SER A 146 -6.75 -5.39 9.60
N GLY A 147 -7.60 -5.12 8.62
CA GLY A 147 -8.04 -6.07 7.62
C GLY A 147 -9.01 -7.14 8.18
N ASP A 148 -9.04 -7.37 9.49
CA ASP A 148 -9.98 -8.25 10.16
C ASP A 148 -11.20 -7.50 10.73
N SER A 149 -11.28 -6.19 10.44
CA SER A 149 -12.42 -5.32 10.81
C SER A 149 -12.72 -5.35 12.31
N ILE A 150 -11.66 -5.22 13.13
CA ILE A 150 -11.77 -5.33 14.59
C ILE A 150 -12.67 -4.26 15.20
N LEU A 151 -12.71 -3.06 14.60
CA LEU A 151 -13.55 -1.97 15.10
C LEU A 151 -15.06 -2.14 14.76
N ARG A 152 -15.47 -3.26 14.14
CA ARG A 152 -16.89 -3.64 14.09
C ARG A 152 -17.50 -3.83 15.50
N LEU A 153 -16.65 -4.04 16.51
CA LEU A 153 -17.05 -4.05 17.93
C LEU A 153 -17.76 -2.75 18.36
N SER A 154 -17.57 -1.64 17.64
CA SER A 154 -18.27 -0.39 17.86
C SER A 154 -19.75 -0.41 17.42
N GLY A 155 -20.21 -1.48 16.80
CA GLY A 155 -21.52 -1.55 16.15
C GLY A 155 -21.54 -0.93 14.74
N ALA A 156 -20.36 -0.72 14.13
CA ALA A 156 -20.28 -0.30 12.73
C ALA A 156 -20.94 -1.34 11.81
N GLU A 157 -21.76 -0.88 10.88
CA GLU A 157 -22.41 -1.75 9.89
C GLU A 157 -21.37 -2.41 8.98
N TYR A 158 -21.61 -3.69 8.65
CA TYR A 158 -20.73 -4.49 7.81
C TYR A 158 -21.47 -5.55 7.00
N ARG A 159 -20.81 -6.10 6.00
CA ARG A 159 -21.26 -7.20 5.16
C ARG A 159 -20.22 -8.34 5.19
N THR A 160 -20.68 -9.56 4.95
CA THR A 160 -19.85 -10.76 4.84
C THR A 160 -20.33 -11.64 3.68
N GLY A 161 -19.48 -12.53 3.19
CA GLY A 161 -19.82 -13.45 2.10
C GLY A 161 -19.97 -12.75 0.76
N ARG A 162 -20.63 -13.43 -0.19
CA ARG A 162 -20.82 -12.95 -1.56
C ARG A 162 -22.26 -12.51 -1.75
N GLU A 163 -22.43 -11.35 -2.37
CA GLU A 163 -23.74 -10.80 -2.76
C GLU A 163 -24.34 -11.63 -3.91
N ALA A 164 -25.67 -11.65 -3.99
CA ALA A 164 -26.37 -12.17 -5.18
C ALA A 164 -26.17 -11.21 -6.36
N SER A 165 -26.01 -11.76 -7.57
CA SER A 165 -25.86 -10.97 -8.81
C SER A 165 -26.97 -9.93 -8.99
N SER A 166 -28.20 -10.23 -8.55
CA SER A 166 -29.36 -9.33 -8.65
C SER A 166 -29.33 -8.17 -7.69
N GLU A 167 -28.53 -8.20 -6.60
CA GLU A 167 -28.52 -7.15 -5.59
C GLU A 167 -27.86 -5.85 -6.11
N PHE A 168 -26.76 -5.99 -6.85
CA PHE A 168 -25.99 -4.86 -7.40
C PHE A 168 -25.80 -4.93 -8.92
N GLY A 169 -26.48 -5.86 -9.60
CA GLY A 169 -26.32 -6.05 -11.05
C GLY A 169 -24.95 -6.60 -11.45
N GLU A 170 -24.30 -7.37 -10.60
CA GLU A 170 -22.95 -7.88 -10.78
C GLU A 170 -22.95 -9.18 -11.59
N THR A 171 -22.38 -9.14 -12.80
CA THR A 171 -22.40 -10.28 -13.73
C THR A 171 -21.48 -11.44 -13.31
N HIS A 172 -20.50 -11.18 -12.45
CA HIS A 172 -19.54 -12.17 -11.95
C HIS A 172 -19.86 -12.68 -10.55
N ALA A 173 -20.88 -12.11 -9.89
CA ALA A 173 -21.36 -12.57 -8.61
C ALA A 173 -22.23 -13.84 -8.75
N PRO A 174 -22.37 -14.66 -7.71
CA PRO A 174 -23.24 -15.84 -7.74
C PRO A 174 -24.72 -15.45 -7.90
N GLU A 175 -25.53 -16.37 -8.40
CA GLU A 175 -26.99 -16.15 -8.55
C GLU A 175 -27.67 -15.89 -7.21
N LEU A 176 -27.27 -16.61 -6.16
CA LEU A 176 -27.75 -16.46 -4.79
C LEU A 176 -26.63 -16.05 -3.87
N ALA A 177 -26.92 -15.12 -2.96
CA ALA A 177 -25.98 -14.73 -1.91
C ALA A 177 -25.59 -15.93 -1.03
N ASP A 178 -24.33 -15.97 -0.60
CA ASP A 178 -23.84 -17.01 0.30
C ASP A 178 -22.81 -16.45 1.29
N ALA A 179 -22.38 -17.27 2.26
CA ALA A 179 -21.41 -16.90 3.28
C ALA A 179 -19.95 -17.17 2.86
N LYS A 180 -19.71 -17.56 1.61
CA LYS A 180 -18.36 -17.91 1.15
C LYS A 180 -17.52 -16.67 0.91
N THR A 181 -16.21 -16.84 1.10
CA THR A 181 -15.20 -15.78 0.93
C THR A 181 -14.03 -16.32 0.11
N MET A 182 -13.04 -15.47 -0.16
CA MET A 182 -11.74 -15.95 -0.63
C MET A 182 -10.93 -16.50 0.54
N GLY A 183 -10.24 -17.62 0.33
CA GLY A 183 -9.47 -18.30 1.36
C GLY A 183 -8.17 -17.58 1.76
N ASN A 184 -7.47 -18.18 2.70
CA ASN A 184 -6.17 -17.75 3.20
C ASN A 184 -5.06 -18.60 2.56
N SER A 185 -3.83 -18.08 2.46
CA SER A 185 -2.68 -18.85 1.97
C SER A 185 -1.52 -18.85 2.95
N ILE A 186 -0.81 -19.97 3.01
CA ILE A 186 0.54 -20.02 3.56
C ILE A 186 1.53 -20.00 2.39
N LEU A 187 2.54 -19.13 2.49
CA LEU A 187 3.63 -19.06 1.53
C LEU A 187 4.83 -19.86 2.05
N ILE A 188 5.61 -20.37 1.10
CA ILE A 188 6.92 -20.97 1.37
C ILE A 188 7.99 -20.18 0.62
N GLN A 189 9.20 -20.17 1.16
CA GLN A 189 10.38 -19.65 0.49
C GLN A 189 11.32 -20.80 0.17
N LEU A 190 11.82 -20.80 -1.03
CA LEU A 190 12.78 -21.77 -1.50
C LEU A 190 14.17 -21.13 -1.68
N ARG A 191 15.19 -21.94 -1.52
CA ARG A 191 16.57 -21.56 -1.77
C ARG A 191 17.19 -22.56 -2.73
N ARG A 192 17.88 -22.06 -3.75
CA ARG A 192 18.71 -22.90 -4.63
C ARG A 192 20.01 -23.27 -3.95
N THR A 193 20.45 -24.51 -4.12
CA THR A 193 21.68 -25.03 -3.54
C THR A 193 22.49 -25.78 -4.60
N ASP A 194 23.81 -25.70 -4.52
CA ASP A 194 24.75 -26.44 -5.37
C ASP A 194 25.08 -27.83 -4.82
N GLY A 195 24.39 -28.23 -3.73
CA GLY A 195 24.62 -29.50 -3.05
C GLY A 195 23.95 -30.70 -3.73
N PRO A 196 24.25 -31.92 -3.30
CA PRO A 196 23.57 -33.10 -3.79
C PRO A 196 22.08 -33.04 -3.44
N HIS A 197 21.25 -33.61 -4.33
CA HIS A 197 19.82 -33.75 -4.05
C HIS A 197 19.60 -34.46 -2.71
N ARG A 198 18.77 -33.83 -1.85
CA ARG A 198 18.34 -34.39 -0.56
C ARG A 198 16.82 -34.53 -0.58
N PRO A 199 16.28 -35.74 -0.40
CA PRO A 199 14.85 -35.91 -0.23
C PRO A 199 14.33 -35.07 0.95
N PHE A 200 13.13 -34.54 0.83
CA PHE A 200 12.42 -33.90 1.92
C PHE A 200 11.43 -34.91 2.50
N ILE A 201 11.35 -34.97 3.83
CA ILE A 201 10.39 -35.81 4.56
C ILE A 201 9.47 -34.86 5.32
N ALA A 202 8.20 -34.84 4.94
CA ALA A 202 7.19 -34.07 5.65
C ALA A 202 6.95 -34.67 7.07
N PRO A 203 6.55 -33.85 8.06
CA PRO A 203 6.12 -34.36 9.35
C PRO A 203 4.96 -35.34 9.22
N GLU A 204 4.88 -36.34 10.11
CA GLU A 204 3.81 -37.38 10.08
C GLU A 204 2.38 -36.80 10.14
N TRP A 205 2.20 -35.62 10.73
CA TRP A 205 0.91 -34.93 10.79
C TRP A 205 0.52 -34.20 9.50
N ALA A 206 1.46 -34.04 8.53
CA ALA A 206 1.20 -33.40 7.25
C ALA A 206 0.57 -34.38 6.24
N TYR A 207 0.06 -33.85 5.14
CA TYR A 207 -0.36 -34.72 4.03
C TYR A 207 0.87 -35.31 3.32
N HIS A 208 0.71 -36.53 2.82
CA HIS A 208 1.69 -37.22 1.97
C HIS A 208 1.01 -37.47 0.61
N TYR A 209 1.28 -36.58 -0.35
CA TYR A 209 0.64 -36.64 -1.64
C TYR A 209 1.35 -37.60 -2.59
N THR A 210 0.58 -38.27 -3.43
CA THR A 210 1.02 -39.05 -4.59
C THR A 210 0.50 -38.40 -5.86
N ASP A 211 0.87 -38.94 -7.02
CA ASP A 211 0.37 -38.50 -8.32
C ASP A 211 -1.16 -38.58 -8.46
N GLU A 212 -1.78 -39.50 -7.73
CA GLU A 212 -3.23 -39.71 -7.74
C GLU A 212 -3.95 -38.81 -6.74
N THR A 213 -3.26 -38.37 -5.69
CA THR A 213 -3.91 -37.68 -4.56
C THR A 213 -3.60 -36.18 -4.48
N VAL A 214 -2.58 -35.68 -5.19
CA VAL A 214 -2.23 -34.25 -5.17
C VAL A 214 -3.26 -33.42 -5.94
N PRO A 215 -3.96 -32.47 -5.28
CA PRO A 215 -5.09 -31.79 -5.93
C PRO A 215 -4.69 -30.88 -7.10
N ARG A 216 -3.51 -30.29 -7.11
CA ARG A 216 -3.10 -29.27 -8.09
C ARG A 216 -1.82 -29.62 -8.82
N LYS A 217 -1.73 -30.85 -9.31
CA LYS A 217 -0.54 -31.36 -9.99
C LYS A 217 0.00 -30.41 -11.08
N ASN A 218 -0.88 -29.82 -11.89
CA ASN A 218 -0.48 -28.94 -13.00
C ASN A 218 0.05 -27.56 -12.57
N SER A 219 -0.22 -27.12 -11.32
CA SER A 219 0.25 -25.83 -10.80
C SER A 219 1.70 -25.88 -10.30
N ILE A 220 2.26 -27.07 -10.10
CA ILE A 220 3.50 -27.30 -9.38
C ILE A 220 4.74 -26.94 -10.23
N GLY A 221 4.78 -27.36 -11.52
CA GLY A 221 5.95 -27.20 -12.37
C GLY A 221 6.31 -25.75 -12.75
N GLU A 222 5.32 -24.89 -12.90
CA GLU A 222 5.52 -23.49 -13.31
C GLU A 222 5.96 -22.57 -12.14
N ASN A 223 5.74 -22.99 -10.90
CA ASN A 223 5.88 -22.12 -9.73
C ASN A 223 7.26 -22.18 -9.05
N LEU A 224 8.08 -23.19 -9.31
CA LEU A 224 9.41 -23.31 -8.74
C LEU A 224 10.30 -22.10 -9.07
N ARG A 225 10.34 -21.66 -10.32
CA ARG A 225 11.14 -20.52 -10.77
C ARG A 225 10.59 -19.16 -10.33
N ARG A 226 9.30 -19.08 -9.99
CA ARG A 226 8.62 -17.82 -9.65
C ARG A 226 8.42 -17.64 -8.15
N GLY A 227 8.67 -18.66 -7.32
CA GLY A 227 8.40 -18.62 -5.88
C GLY A 227 6.95 -18.37 -5.53
N ASN A 228 6.04 -18.78 -6.38
CA ASN A 228 4.66 -18.32 -6.36
C ASN A 228 3.73 -19.42 -5.89
N PHE A 229 3.65 -19.64 -4.58
CA PHE A 229 2.87 -20.69 -3.94
C PHE A 229 1.55 -20.19 -3.33
N TRP A 230 1.03 -19.04 -3.76
CA TRP A 230 -0.21 -18.44 -3.25
C TRP A 230 -1.45 -19.35 -3.45
N TRP A 231 -1.40 -20.27 -4.39
CA TRP A 231 -2.46 -21.24 -4.68
C TRP A 231 -2.60 -22.34 -3.61
N MET A 232 -1.68 -22.48 -2.68
CA MET A 232 -1.87 -23.22 -1.43
C MET A 232 -2.81 -22.42 -0.54
N GLU A 233 -4.08 -22.48 -0.86
CA GLU A 233 -5.15 -21.66 -0.31
C GLU A 233 -6.26 -22.53 0.27
N PHE A 234 -6.81 -22.11 1.42
CA PHE A 234 -7.86 -22.82 2.11
C PHE A 234 -8.71 -21.88 2.97
N GLY A 235 -9.96 -22.29 3.26
CA GLY A 235 -10.81 -21.63 4.25
C GLY A 235 -11.89 -20.69 3.69
N GLY A 236 -12.03 -20.55 2.35
CA GLY A 236 -13.07 -19.69 1.77
C GLY A 236 -14.51 -20.18 1.99
N VAL A 237 -14.68 -21.43 2.40
CA VAL A 237 -15.97 -22.03 2.81
C VAL A 237 -16.16 -22.08 4.33
N ARG A 238 -15.25 -21.44 5.08
CA ARG A 238 -15.25 -21.35 6.55
C ARG A 238 -15.26 -19.89 6.98
N ASP A 239 -15.44 -19.66 8.28
CA ASP A 239 -15.23 -18.34 8.86
C ASP A 239 -13.73 -18.07 8.99
N THR A 240 -13.17 -17.17 8.15
CA THR A 240 -11.73 -16.86 8.10
C THR A 240 -11.21 -16.15 9.36
N ILE A 241 -12.09 -15.77 10.29
CA ILE A 241 -11.74 -15.20 11.59
C ILE A 241 -11.93 -16.24 12.69
N ALA A 242 -13.13 -16.81 12.82
CA ALA A 242 -13.44 -17.75 13.90
C ALA A 242 -12.64 -19.06 13.78
N ASP A 243 -12.47 -19.59 12.56
CA ASP A 243 -11.75 -20.85 12.30
C ASP A 243 -10.28 -20.59 11.90
N ALA A 244 -9.69 -19.44 12.26
CA ALA A 244 -8.36 -19.04 11.78
C ALA A 244 -7.24 -20.02 12.14
N ASP A 245 -7.30 -20.63 13.34
CA ASP A 245 -6.29 -21.58 13.79
C ASP A 245 -6.42 -22.93 13.07
N GLU A 246 -7.63 -23.44 12.89
CA GLU A 246 -7.90 -24.67 12.11
C GLU A 246 -7.53 -24.49 10.64
N ILE A 247 -7.81 -23.32 10.07
CA ILE A 247 -7.42 -22.98 8.69
C ILE A 247 -5.88 -22.97 8.57
N ARG A 248 -5.18 -22.38 9.55
CA ARG A 248 -3.70 -22.39 9.56
C ARG A 248 -3.16 -23.81 9.63
N ASP A 249 -3.68 -24.65 10.52
CA ASP A 249 -3.21 -26.02 10.71
C ASP A 249 -3.43 -26.86 9.45
N GLU A 250 -4.57 -26.69 8.78
CA GLU A 250 -4.84 -27.35 7.51
C GLU A 250 -3.90 -26.87 6.39
N LEU A 251 -3.65 -25.55 6.31
CA LEU A 251 -2.71 -24.99 5.35
C LEU A 251 -1.28 -25.48 5.56
N LEU A 252 -0.86 -25.69 6.82
CA LEU A 252 0.45 -26.27 7.11
C LEU A 252 0.56 -27.72 6.64
N LYS A 253 -0.49 -28.55 6.82
CA LYS A 253 -0.52 -29.91 6.28
C LYS A 253 -0.40 -29.90 4.75
N ILE A 254 -1.15 -29.02 4.09
CA ILE A 254 -1.10 -28.85 2.64
C ILE A 254 0.30 -28.42 2.18
N ALA A 255 0.88 -27.41 2.82
CA ALA A 255 2.15 -26.82 2.39
C ALA A 255 3.33 -27.80 2.53
N TYR A 256 3.41 -28.53 3.66
CA TYR A 256 4.43 -29.57 3.85
C TYR A 256 4.26 -30.74 2.88
N GLY A 257 3.03 -31.20 2.68
CA GLY A 257 2.76 -32.28 1.74
C GLY A 257 3.01 -31.90 0.29
N CYS A 258 2.64 -30.67 -0.11
CA CYS A 258 2.97 -30.17 -1.45
C CYS A 258 4.49 -30.07 -1.66
N TRP A 259 5.24 -29.57 -0.65
CA TRP A 259 6.69 -29.49 -0.78
C TRP A 259 7.35 -30.88 -0.83
N GLU A 260 6.92 -31.85 -0.03
CA GLU A 260 7.39 -33.22 -0.11
C GLU A 260 7.16 -33.82 -1.50
N TYR A 261 5.95 -33.67 -2.05
CA TYR A 261 5.62 -34.13 -3.38
C TYR A 261 6.47 -33.46 -4.47
N ILE A 262 6.67 -32.13 -4.39
CA ILE A 262 7.48 -31.36 -5.35
C ILE A 262 8.95 -31.78 -5.28
N LYS A 263 9.50 -31.82 -4.05
CA LYS A 263 10.93 -32.06 -3.83
C LYS A 263 11.36 -33.46 -4.22
N ASN A 264 10.51 -34.44 -3.95
CA ASN A 264 10.82 -35.85 -4.17
C ASN A 264 10.32 -36.39 -5.53
N ASN A 265 9.76 -35.52 -6.38
CA ASN A 265 9.26 -35.93 -7.69
C ASN A 265 10.41 -36.49 -8.54
N PRO A 266 10.23 -37.69 -9.16
CA PRO A 266 11.24 -38.32 -10.00
C PRO A 266 11.71 -37.48 -11.19
N ASP A 267 10.91 -36.50 -11.63
CA ASP A 267 11.26 -35.58 -12.71
C ASP A 267 12.49 -34.70 -12.38
N GLY A 268 12.88 -34.64 -11.10
CA GLY A 268 14.06 -33.91 -10.63
C GLY A 268 13.98 -32.39 -10.74
N HIS A 269 12.82 -31.81 -11.04
CA HIS A 269 12.65 -30.37 -11.20
C HIS A 269 13.07 -29.54 -9.97
N ALA A 270 12.91 -30.11 -8.76
CA ALA A 270 13.25 -29.48 -7.51
C ALA A 270 14.56 -30.00 -6.89
N ALA A 271 15.40 -30.73 -7.67
CA ALA A 271 16.62 -31.34 -7.14
C ALA A 271 17.57 -30.29 -6.50
N GLU A 272 17.71 -29.12 -7.12
CA GLU A 272 18.58 -28.01 -6.68
C GLU A 272 17.90 -27.09 -5.64
N TRP A 273 16.65 -27.36 -5.24
CA TRP A 273 15.89 -26.49 -4.36
C TRP A 273 15.73 -27.08 -2.96
N GLU A 274 15.82 -26.24 -1.96
CA GLU A 274 15.52 -26.59 -0.57
C GLU A 274 14.49 -25.62 0.02
N LEU A 275 13.68 -26.12 0.95
CA LEU A 275 12.78 -25.31 1.75
C LEU A 275 13.59 -24.47 2.73
N ASP A 276 13.57 -23.16 2.53
CA ASP A 276 14.26 -22.20 3.40
C ASP A 276 13.36 -21.67 4.51
N TRP A 277 12.10 -21.43 4.18
CA TRP A 277 11.13 -20.90 5.13
C TRP A 277 9.71 -21.35 4.75
N ILE A 278 8.88 -21.54 5.78
CA ILE A 278 7.44 -21.77 5.67
C ILE A 278 6.69 -20.84 6.63
N GLY A 279 5.68 -20.15 6.13
CA GLY A 279 4.83 -19.28 6.92
C GLY A 279 4.10 -20.02 8.03
N LYS A 280 3.98 -19.38 9.20
CA LYS A 280 3.18 -19.89 10.31
C LYS A 280 1.93 -19.05 10.54
N LEU A 281 1.81 -17.96 9.81
CA LEU A 281 0.67 -17.05 9.81
C LEU A 281 0.10 -16.96 8.40
N PRO A 282 -1.16 -17.36 8.18
CA PRO A 282 -1.76 -17.28 6.86
C PRO A 282 -2.01 -15.82 6.43
N GLY A 283 -1.71 -15.53 5.17
CA GLY A 283 -2.14 -14.30 4.52
C GLY A 283 -3.63 -14.39 4.20
N LYS A 284 -4.43 -13.53 4.84
CA LYS A 284 -5.87 -13.46 4.64
C LYS A 284 -6.21 -12.55 3.44
N ARG A 285 -7.20 -12.94 2.63
CA ARG A 285 -7.72 -12.14 1.51
C ARG A 285 -9.00 -11.43 1.85
N GLU A 286 -9.92 -12.11 2.51
CA GLU A 286 -11.26 -11.62 2.77
C GLU A 286 -11.78 -12.05 4.13
N ASN A 287 -12.65 -11.22 4.70
CA ASN A 287 -13.53 -11.56 5.82
C ASN A 287 -14.74 -10.59 5.84
N VAL A 288 -14.69 -9.52 6.62
CA VAL A 288 -15.76 -8.53 6.79
C VAL A 288 -15.44 -7.27 5.99
N ARG A 289 -16.43 -6.71 5.32
CA ARG A 289 -16.38 -5.41 4.64
C ARG A 289 -17.33 -4.44 5.32
N TYR A 290 -16.85 -3.27 5.70
CA TYR A 290 -17.68 -2.22 6.30
C TYR A 290 -18.69 -1.64 5.30
N VAL A 291 -19.71 -0.96 5.83
CA VAL A 291 -20.66 -0.20 5.04
C VAL A 291 -20.41 1.30 5.23
N GLY A 292 -20.02 1.95 4.13
CA GLY A 292 -19.88 3.41 4.03
C GLY A 292 -21.16 4.08 3.52
N ASP A 293 -21.05 5.35 3.19
CA ASP A 293 -22.13 6.08 2.50
C ASP A 293 -22.34 5.57 1.08
N HIS A 294 -21.31 4.98 0.48
CA HIS A 294 -21.34 4.29 -0.80
C HIS A 294 -20.78 2.86 -0.65
N ILE A 295 -21.30 1.93 -1.44
CA ILE A 295 -20.78 0.57 -1.58
C ILE A 295 -20.28 0.45 -3.01
N LEU A 296 -18.95 0.38 -3.20
CA LEU A 296 -18.35 0.22 -4.52
C LEU A 296 -18.69 -1.16 -5.10
N THR A 297 -19.12 -1.19 -6.35
CA THR A 297 -19.62 -2.38 -7.04
C THR A 297 -18.79 -2.75 -8.26
N GLN A 298 -18.93 -4.01 -8.76
CA GLN A 298 -18.30 -4.47 -10.00
C GLN A 298 -18.60 -3.57 -11.19
N PRO A 299 -19.88 -3.22 -11.50
CA PRO A 299 -20.18 -2.37 -12.66
C PRO A 299 -19.52 -1.00 -12.59
N GLU A 300 -19.37 -0.42 -11.40
CA GLU A 300 -18.69 0.86 -11.22
C GLU A 300 -17.18 0.75 -11.44
N VAL A 301 -16.55 -0.35 -10.97
CA VAL A 301 -15.13 -0.62 -11.29
C VAL A 301 -14.95 -0.77 -12.80
N GLU A 302 -15.79 -1.57 -13.47
CA GLU A 302 -15.73 -1.78 -14.92
C GLU A 302 -15.97 -0.50 -15.72
N ALA A 303 -16.78 0.42 -15.18
CA ALA A 303 -17.02 1.75 -15.77
C ALA A 303 -15.86 2.76 -15.54
N GLY A 304 -14.76 2.34 -14.88
CA GLY A 304 -13.59 3.20 -14.63
C GLY A 304 -13.68 4.06 -13.37
N GLY A 305 -14.70 3.88 -12.51
CA GLY A 305 -14.78 4.56 -11.22
C GLY A 305 -14.76 6.08 -11.32
N HIS A 306 -15.56 6.68 -12.21
CA HIS A 306 -15.67 8.14 -12.41
C HIS A 306 -16.50 8.78 -11.30
N PHE A 307 -15.96 8.84 -10.08
CA PHE A 307 -16.65 9.43 -8.93
C PHE A 307 -16.22 10.88 -8.69
N PRO A 308 -17.17 11.78 -8.37
CA PRO A 308 -16.83 13.17 -8.03
C PRO A 308 -16.02 13.26 -6.74
N ASP A 309 -16.14 12.28 -5.85
CA ASP A 309 -15.41 12.18 -4.58
C ASP A 309 -14.28 11.13 -4.62
N ALA A 310 -13.75 10.78 -5.81
CA ALA A 310 -12.56 9.95 -5.92
C ALA A 310 -11.35 10.59 -5.21
N VAL A 311 -10.64 9.80 -4.40
CA VAL A 311 -9.47 10.23 -3.61
C VAL A 311 -8.23 9.36 -3.81
N CYS A 312 -8.38 8.20 -4.42
CA CYS A 312 -7.30 7.28 -4.78
C CYS A 312 -7.75 6.41 -5.96
N HIS A 313 -6.90 5.48 -6.37
CA HIS A 313 -7.19 4.60 -7.50
C HIS A 313 -6.84 3.15 -7.22
N GLY A 314 -7.49 2.27 -7.97
CA GLY A 314 -7.10 0.90 -8.20
C GLY A 314 -6.81 0.66 -9.68
N GLY A 315 -6.48 -0.58 -10.03
CA GLY A 315 -6.12 -0.97 -11.39
C GLY A 315 -5.67 -2.43 -11.48
N TRP A 316 -5.81 -3.17 -10.40
CA TRP A 316 -5.67 -4.63 -10.40
C TRP A 316 -6.91 -5.25 -11.04
N SER A 317 -6.77 -6.35 -11.79
CA SER A 317 -7.92 -7.13 -12.24
C SER A 317 -8.77 -7.61 -11.06
N MET A 318 -10.05 -7.85 -11.27
CA MET A 318 -10.89 -8.51 -10.27
C MET A 318 -10.47 -9.98 -10.18
N ASP A 319 -9.55 -10.25 -9.26
CA ASP A 319 -8.91 -11.53 -8.99
C ASP A 319 -9.76 -12.32 -7.99
N ASN A 320 -10.77 -13.03 -8.53
CA ASN A 320 -11.79 -13.73 -7.76
C ASN A 320 -11.35 -15.18 -7.51
N HIS A 321 -10.90 -15.48 -6.29
CA HIS A 321 -10.48 -16.81 -5.88
C HIS A 321 -11.67 -17.72 -5.59
N HIS A 322 -11.59 -18.97 -6.05
CA HIS A 322 -12.64 -19.94 -5.78
C HIS A 322 -12.68 -20.31 -4.29
N PRO A 323 -13.85 -20.31 -3.62
CA PRO A 323 -13.95 -20.56 -2.18
C PRO A 323 -13.39 -21.92 -1.71
N GLU A 324 -13.48 -22.97 -2.52
CA GLU A 324 -12.89 -24.29 -2.23
C GLU A 324 -11.38 -24.31 -2.47
N ALA A 325 -10.83 -23.29 -3.12
CA ALA A 325 -9.41 -22.99 -3.24
C ALA A 325 -8.55 -24.19 -3.67
N PHE A 326 -7.68 -24.71 -2.79
CA PHE A 326 -6.76 -25.81 -3.09
C PHE A 326 -7.46 -27.08 -3.57
N TYR A 327 -8.64 -27.38 -3.05
CA TYR A 327 -9.39 -28.59 -3.37
C TYR A 327 -10.33 -28.43 -4.58
N TYR A 328 -10.48 -27.23 -5.12
CA TYR A 328 -11.27 -27.02 -6.32
C TYR A 328 -10.54 -27.58 -7.54
N PRO A 329 -11.16 -28.46 -8.36
CA PRO A 329 -10.48 -29.10 -9.49
C PRO A 329 -10.24 -28.15 -10.68
N GLY A 330 -10.92 -27.01 -10.73
CA GLY A 330 -10.74 -25.97 -11.75
C GLY A 330 -9.62 -24.99 -11.44
N ALA A 331 -9.57 -23.86 -12.15
CA ALA A 331 -8.62 -22.79 -11.88
C ALA A 331 -8.80 -22.23 -10.47
N PRO A 332 -7.71 -21.95 -9.71
CA PRO A 332 -7.80 -21.45 -8.33
C PRO A 332 -8.39 -20.04 -8.25
N THR A 333 -8.26 -19.27 -9.31
CA THR A 333 -8.81 -17.93 -9.45
C THR A 333 -9.27 -17.68 -10.87
N VAL A 334 -10.20 -16.73 -11.01
CA VAL A 334 -10.63 -16.18 -12.30
C VAL A 334 -10.30 -14.68 -12.29
N TYR A 335 -9.54 -14.25 -13.29
CA TYR A 335 -9.20 -12.84 -13.47
C TYR A 335 -10.21 -12.19 -14.40
N HIS A 336 -11.03 -11.29 -13.87
CA HIS A 336 -11.91 -10.47 -14.68
C HIS A 336 -11.24 -9.12 -14.94
N PRO A 337 -11.30 -8.58 -16.16
CA PRO A 337 -10.70 -7.30 -16.48
C PRO A 337 -11.26 -6.16 -15.61
N ALA A 338 -10.40 -5.27 -15.21
CA ALA A 338 -10.75 -3.98 -14.64
C ALA A 338 -9.99 -2.89 -15.40
N PRO A 339 -10.58 -1.71 -15.64
CA PRO A 339 -9.85 -0.57 -16.16
C PRO A 339 -8.65 -0.21 -15.28
N THR A 340 -7.62 0.33 -15.89
CA THR A 340 -6.46 0.82 -15.16
C THR A 340 -6.08 2.20 -15.69
N PRO A 341 -6.18 3.24 -14.83
CA PRO A 341 -6.71 3.24 -13.46
C PRO A 341 -8.25 3.33 -13.40
N TYR A 342 -8.84 2.93 -12.27
CA TYR A 342 -10.21 3.32 -11.89
C TYR A 342 -10.21 4.07 -10.56
N GLY A 343 -11.12 5.04 -10.40
CA GLY A 343 -11.23 5.82 -9.17
C GLY A 343 -11.90 5.07 -8.02
N ILE A 344 -11.48 5.37 -6.79
CA ILE A 344 -12.11 4.87 -5.55
C ILE A 344 -12.66 6.07 -4.78
N PRO A 345 -13.99 6.09 -4.48
CA PRO A 345 -14.62 7.23 -3.85
C PRO A 345 -14.35 7.29 -2.34
N TYR A 346 -14.20 8.48 -1.81
CA TYR A 346 -14.01 8.73 -0.38
C TYR A 346 -15.17 8.21 0.47
N SER A 347 -16.39 8.25 -0.06
CA SER A 347 -17.60 7.72 0.60
C SER A 347 -17.58 6.23 0.91
N CYS A 348 -16.62 5.47 0.35
CA CYS A 348 -16.34 4.09 0.70
C CYS A 348 -15.34 3.90 1.84
N LEU A 349 -14.77 4.98 2.41
CA LEU A 349 -13.64 4.93 3.33
C LEU A 349 -13.98 5.38 4.77
N TYR A 350 -15.26 5.59 5.08
CA TYR A 350 -15.73 5.90 6.43
C TYR A 350 -17.08 5.26 6.72
N SER A 351 -17.38 5.04 8.01
CA SER A 351 -18.59 4.36 8.44
C SER A 351 -19.86 5.20 8.22
N ARG A 352 -20.92 4.53 7.76
CA ARG A 352 -22.23 5.11 7.57
C ARG A 352 -22.91 5.48 8.90
N ASN A 353 -22.70 4.70 9.95
CA ASN A 353 -23.41 4.80 11.22
C ASN A 353 -22.54 5.15 12.43
N ILE A 354 -21.20 5.00 12.36
CA ILE A 354 -20.28 5.45 13.41
C ILE A 354 -19.60 6.73 12.96
N GLY A 355 -19.91 7.83 13.65
CA GLY A 355 -19.65 9.20 13.18
C GLY A 355 -18.18 9.60 13.09
N ASN A 356 -17.25 8.87 13.73
CA ASN A 356 -15.83 9.18 13.77
C ASN A 356 -14.92 7.99 13.34
N LEU A 357 -15.48 7.01 12.61
CA LEU A 357 -14.76 5.83 12.16
C LEU A 357 -14.45 5.91 10.66
N PHE A 358 -13.16 5.83 10.35
CA PHE A 358 -12.61 5.57 9.01
C PHE A 358 -12.24 4.09 8.84
N PHE A 359 -12.07 3.66 7.60
CA PHE A 359 -11.46 2.37 7.29
C PHE A 359 -10.69 2.42 5.97
N ALA A 360 -9.60 1.68 5.90
CA ALA A 360 -8.79 1.51 4.70
C ALA A 360 -8.17 0.11 4.68
N GLY A 361 -8.07 -0.45 3.48
CA GLY A 361 -7.59 -1.80 3.29
C GLY A 361 -8.64 -2.66 2.58
N ARG A 362 -8.55 -3.98 2.75
CA ARG A 362 -9.50 -4.92 2.11
C ARG A 362 -10.93 -4.83 2.68
N ASN A 363 -11.11 -4.15 3.81
CA ASN A 363 -12.36 -4.04 4.56
C ASN A 363 -13.16 -2.77 4.26
N ILE A 364 -12.84 -2.03 3.22
CA ILE A 364 -13.60 -0.86 2.79
C ILE A 364 -15.03 -1.22 2.38
N SER A 365 -15.87 -0.21 2.16
CA SER A 365 -17.25 -0.40 1.71
C SER A 365 -17.31 -0.76 0.24
N CYS A 366 -17.39 -2.05 -0.05
CA CYS A 366 -17.49 -2.58 -1.41
C CYS A 366 -18.16 -3.95 -1.41
N THR A 367 -18.60 -4.40 -2.58
CA THR A 367 -19.08 -5.78 -2.79
C THR A 367 -17.90 -6.75 -2.79
N HIS A 368 -18.18 -8.06 -2.69
CA HIS A 368 -17.18 -9.12 -2.85
C HIS A 368 -16.44 -9.00 -4.19
N MET A 369 -17.17 -8.75 -5.28
CA MET A 369 -16.56 -8.65 -6.60
C MET A 369 -15.66 -7.42 -6.74
N ALA A 370 -16.11 -6.24 -6.32
CA ALA A 370 -15.27 -5.04 -6.33
C ALA A 370 -14.05 -5.21 -5.42
N MET A 371 -14.20 -5.86 -4.23
CA MET A 371 -13.11 -6.13 -3.32
C MET A 371 -12.04 -7.02 -3.94
N SER A 372 -12.38 -7.95 -4.83
CA SER A 372 -11.41 -8.81 -5.50
C SER A 372 -10.33 -8.03 -6.28
N SER A 373 -10.62 -6.78 -6.65
CA SER A 373 -9.65 -5.82 -7.21
C SER A 373 -9.06 -4.89 -6.16
N THR A 374 -9.87 -4.26 -5.32
CA THR A 374 -9.43 -3.18 -4.41
C THR A 374 -8.55 -3.64 -3.24
N ARG A 375 -8.55 -4.95 -2.92
CA ARG A 375 -7.84 -5.54 -1.78
C ARG A 375 -6.32 -5.61 -1.90
N VAL A 376 -5.75 -5.35 -3.06
CA VAL A 376 -4.30 -5.43 -3.23
C VAL A 376 -3.58 -4.33 -2.45
N MET A 377 -2.39 -4.65 -1.92
CA MET A 377 -1.77 -3.85 -0.87
C MET A 377 -1.34 -2.45 -1.31
N ALA A 378 -0.97 -2.26 -2.58
CA ALA A 378 -0.62 -0.93 -3.08
C ALA A 378 -1.86 -0.01 -3.13
N THR A 379 -2.97 -0.51 -3.64
CA THR A 379 -4.26 0.21 -3.62
C THR A 379 -4.71 0.50 -2.18
N CYS A 380 -4.56 -0.48 -1.26
CA CYS A 380 -4.86 -0.27 0.16
C CYS A 380 -3.99 0.82 0.80
N ALA A 381 -2.72 0.93 0.40
CA ALA A 381 -1.81 1.98 0.90
C ALA A 381 -2.28 3.39 0.52
N THR A 382 -2.75 3.59 -0.73
CA THR A 382 -3.28 4.89 -1.17
C THR A 382 -4.61 5.25 -0.48
N MET A 383 -5.47 4.26 -0.20
CA MET A 383 -6.65 4.47 0.67
C MET A 383 -6.22 4.93 2.07
N GLY A 384 -5.16 4.32 2.62
CA GLY A 384 -4.58 4.73 3.90
C GLY A 384 -4.13 6.19 3.89
N GLN A 385 -3.36 6.61 2.87
CA GLN A 385 -2.96 8.01 2.74
C GLN A 385 -4.17 8.95 2.65
N ALA A 386 -5.22 8.55 1.92
CA ALA A 386 -6.44 9.34 1.79
C ALA A 386 -7.15 9.56 3.14
N ILE A 387 -7.36 8.50 3.93
CA ILE A 387 -8.04 8.64 5.23
C ILE A 387 -7.18 9.35 6.28
N GLY A 388 -5.86 9.17 6.26
CA GLY A 388 -4.96 9.89 7.16
C GLY A 388 -4.97 11.39 6.90
N THR A 389 -4.96 11.81 5.63
CA THR A 389 -5.10 13.20 5.22
C THR A 389 -6.49 13.74 5.60
N ALA A 390 -7.56 12.96 5.36
CA ALA A 390 -8.93 13.35 5.72
C ALA A 390 -9.11 13.49 7.24
N ALA A 391 -8.48 12.63 8.04
CA ALA A 391 -8.53 12.74 9.50
C ALA A 391 -7.88 14.05 9.99
N ALA A 392 -6.76 14.45 9.38
CA ALA A 392 -6.13 15.74 9.69
C ALA A 392 -7.04 16.94 9.35
N LEU A 393 -7.72 16.89 8.21
CA LEU A 393 -8.72 17.91 7.84
C LEU A 393 -9.91 17.91 8.79
N ALA A 394 -10.41 16.72 9.17
CA ALA A 394 -11.50 16.60 10.13
C ALA A 394 -11.14 17.21 11.49
N VAL A 395 -9.89 17.05 11.95
CA VAL A 395 -9.36 17.71 13.17
C VAL A 395 -9.30 19.21 12.97
N ARG A 396 -8.70 19.69 11.88
CA ARG A 396 -8.50 21.12 11.55
C ARG A 396 -9.82 21.87 11.50
N HIS A 397 -10.81 21.31 10.82
CA HIS A 397 -12.12 21.93 10.62
C HIS A 397 -13.16 21.55 11.68
N ASN A 398 -12.77 20.79 12.70
CA ASN A 398 -13.66 20.29 13.76
C ASN A 398 -14.95 19.65 13.16
N THR A 399 -14.80 18.77 12.21
CA THR A 399 -15.90 18.13 11.48
C THR A 399 -15.79 16.60 11.50
N SER A 400 -16.82 15.89 11.05
CA SER A 400 -16.81 14.43 10.93
C SER A 400 -16.16 13.97 9.61
N PRO A 401 -15.83 12.67 9.43
CA PRO A 401 -15.44 12.09 8.15
C PRO A 401 -16.40 12.45 7.01
N ARG A 402 -17.72 12.31 7.25
CA ARG A 402 -18.76 12.72 6.30
C ARG A 402 -18.75 14.23 6.05
N GLY A 403 -18.47 15.04 7.08
CA GLY A 403 -18.35 16.49 6.96
C GLY A 403 -17.18 16.92 6.07
N VAL A 404 -16.06 16.18 6.07
CA VAL A 404 -14.96 16.39 5.13
C VAL A 404 -15.45 16.18 3.69
N ARG A 405 -16.20 15.09 3.42
CA ARG A 405 -16.80 14.86 2.11
C ARG A 405 -17.68 16.01 1.64
N LEU A 406 -18.57 16.47 2.53
CA LEU A 406 -19.60 17.43 2.17
C LEU A 406 -19.07 18.87 2.03
N ASN A 407 -18.05 19.24 2.80
CA ASN A 407 -17.65 20.65 2.93
C ASN A 407 -16.18 20.92 2.59
N HIS A 408 -15.32 19.89 2.55
CA HIS A 408 -13.86 20.03 2.41
C HIS A 408 -13.26 19.02 1.41
N LEU A 409 -14.08 18.46 0.51
CA LEU A 409 -13.64 17.46 -0.45
C LEU A 409 -12.58 17.99 -1.41
N GLU A 410 -12.74 19.23 -1.88
CA GLU A 410 -11.78 19.87 -2.77
C GLU A 410 -10.43 20.05 -2.06
N GLU A 411 -10.42 20.55 -0.81
CA GLU A 411 -9.21 20.68 0.01
C GLU A 411 -8.53 19.32 0.23
N LEU A 412 -9.31 18.26 0.48
CA LEU A 412 -8.79 16.90 0.61
C LEU A 412 -8.08 16.45 -0.67
N ARG A 413 -8.73 16.60 -1.83
CA ARG A 413 -8.17 16.19 -3.11
C ARG A 413 -6.94 17.02 -3.49
N ASP A 414 -6.97 18.33 -3.29
CA ASP A 414 -5.83 19.21 -3.53
C ASP A 414 -4.64 18.83 -2.65
N THR A 415 -4.87 18.55 -1.36
CA THR A 415 -3.80 18.11 -0.44
C THR A 415 -3.21 16.77 -0.84
N LEU A 416 -4.04 15.80 -1.27
CA LEU A 416 -3.58 14.50 -1.72
C LEU A 416 -2.72 14.61 -2.99
N LEU A 417 -3.19 15.34 -3.99
CA LEU A 417 -2.46 15.59 -5.24
C LEU A 417 -1.13 16.32 -4.98
N GLU A 418 -1.15 17.31 -4.07
CA GLU A 418 0.06 18.03 -3.65
C GLU A 418 1.09 17.08 -3.01
N GLN A 419 0.63 16.07 -2.27
CA GLN A 419 1.46 15.07 -1.61
C GLN A 419 1.71 13.81 -2.47
N ASP A 420 1.75 13.97 -3.80
CA ASP A 420 2.07 12.95 -4.81
C ASP A 420 1.08 11.76 -4.83
N GLN A 421 -0.11 11.87 -4.26
CA GLN A 421 -1.14 10.84 -4.45
C GLN A 421 -1.87 11.05 -5.77
N PHE A 422 -1.89 10.02 -6.61
CA PHE A 422 -2.60 10.09 -7.88
C PHE A 422 -4.11 9.86 -7.70
N ILE A 423 -4.89 10.77 -8.27
CA ILE A 423 -6.35 10.66 -8.41
C ILE A 423 -6.66 10.67 -9.89
N PRO A 424 -7.24 9.60 -10.46
CA PRO A 424 -7.52 9.52 -11.89
C PRO A 424 -8.41 10.65 -12.36
N PHE A 425 -8.22 11.05 -13.61
CA PHE A 425 -9.02 12.08 -14.28
C PHE A 425 -8.98 13.46 -13.59
N THR A 426 -7.92 13.71 -12.82
CA THR A 426 -7.76 14.95 -12.06
C THR A 426 -6.37 15.53 -12.30
N THR A 427 -6.31 16.85 -12.50
CA THR A 427 -5.07 17.61 -12.62
C THR A 427 -4.85 18.43 -11.36
N ARG A 428 -3.63 18.41 -10.83
CA ARG A 428 -3.25 19.19 -9.64
C ARG A 428 -3.22 20.69 -9.98
N LYS A 429 -3.61 21.50 -9.02
CA LYS A 429 -3.48 22.97 -9.12
C LYS A 429 -2.01 23.35 -9.02
N VAL A 430 -1.53 24.15 -9.95
CA VAL A 430 -0.18 24.74 -9.97
C VAL A 430 -0.23 26.10 -9.28
N SER A 431 0.81 26.46 -8.51
CA SER A 431 0.88 27.75 -7.84
C SER A 431 0.75 28.91 -8.84
N GLU A 432 0.11 30.02 -8.42
CA GLU A 432 -0.05 31.21 -9.28
C GLU A 432 1.31 31.77 -9.70
N LEU A 433 2.31 31.73 -8.79
CA LEU A 433 3.65 32.17 -9.08
C LEU A 433 4.29 31.35 -10.21
N SER A 434 4.23 30.02 -10.12
CA SER A 434 4.77 29.14 -11.17
C SER A 434 3.99 29.23 -12.48
N ARG A 435 2.67 29.39 -12.40
CA ARG A 435 1.79 29.49 -13.60
C ARG A 435 2.05 30.75 -14.40
N SER A 436 2.30 31.89 -13.73
CA SER A 436 2.51 33.19 -14.38
C SER A 436 3.95 33.45 -14.81
N ALA A 437 4.92 32.69 -14.29
CA ALA A 437 6.33 32.87 -14.60
C ALA A 437 6.71 32.36 -15.99
N LYS A 438 7.82 32.86 -16.54
CA LYS A 438 8.48 32.23 -17.67
C LYS A 438 9.23 30.99 -17.20
N ILE A 439 9.01 29.86 -17.85
CA ILE A 439 9.66 28.58 -17.53
C ILE A 439 10.47 28.06 -18.72
N SER A 440 11.57 27.33 -18.43
CA SER A 440 12.39 26.69 -19.46
C SER A 440 11.74 25.43 -20.06
N HIS A 441 10.89 24.73 -19.30
CA HIS A 441 10.27 23.45 -19.67
C HIS A 441 8.80 23.46 -19.26
N GLU A 442 7.90 23.73 -20.19
CA GLU A 442 6.45 23.90 -19.91
C GLU A 442 5.81 22.67 -19.25
N ALA A 443 6.27 21.46 -19.55
CA ALA A 443 5.74 20.23 -18.96
C ALA A 443 5.83 20.21 -17.43
N LEU A 444 6.83 20.87 -16.81
CA LEU A 444 7.05 20.83 -15.37
C LEU A 444 6.02 21.60 -14.53
N ARG A 445 5.06 22.27 -15.17
CA ARG A 445 3.94 22.97 -14.51
C ARG A 445 2.57 22.60 -15.06
N ASN A 446 2.42 21.42 -15.70
CA ASN A 446 1.15 20.97 -16.24
C ASN A 446 0.20 20.37 -15.19
N GLY A 447 0.67 20.13 -13.96
CA GLY A 447 -0.09 19.55 -12.87
C GLY A 447 -0.30 18.03 -12.96
N ILE A 448 0.47 17.34 -13.82
CA ILE A 448 0.39 15.88 -14.04
C ILE A 448 1.74 15.26 -13.71
N ASP A 449 1.79 14.52 -12.62
CA ASP A 449 3.04 14.02 -12.04
C ASP A 449 3.39 12.58 -12.49
N ARG A 450 2.99 12.19 -13.70
CA ARG A 450 3.31 10.90 -14.35
C ARG A 450 3.06 10.91 -15.83
N SER A 451 3.62 9.94 -16.54
CA SER A 451 3.20 9.67 -17.92
C SER A 451 1.77 9.08 -17.94
N ILE A 452 1.00 9.40 -18.97
CA ILE A 452 -0.36 8.88 -19.18
C ILE A 452 -0.45 8.34 -20.60
N GLY A 453 -0.62 7.03 -20.74
CA GLY A 453 -0.56 6.35 -22.03
C GLY A 453 0.82 6.53 -22.68
N ASP A 454 0.84 7.06 -23.89
CA ASP A 454 2.09 7.37 -24.62
C ASP A 454 2.56 8.83 -24.43
N THR A 455 1.86 9.61 -23.61
CA THR A 455 2.21 11.01 -23.35
C THR A 455 3.14 11.10 -22.17
N ASP A 456 4.37 11.58 -22.43
CA ASP A 456 5.29 12.00 -21.39
C ASP A 456 4.89 13.40 -20.90
N ASN A 457 4.47 13.50 -19.64
CA ASN A 457 4.08 14.74 -18.98
C ASN A 457 5.23 15.41 -18.23
N GLY A 458 6.46 14.94 -18.40
CA GLY A 458 7.66 15.44 -17.75
C GLY A 458 8.65 16.10 -18.70
N ALA A 459 9.86 16.30 -18.19
CA ALA A 459 10.99 16.82 -18.93
C ALA A 459 12.28 16.11 -18.54
N TRP A 460 13.11 15.76 -19.53
CA TRP A 460 14.47 15.29 -19.35
C TRP A 460 15.41 16.48 -19.19
N ILE A 461 16.22 16.46 -18.14
CA ILE A 461 17.18 17.51 -17.81
C ILE A 461 18.57 16.90 -17.79
N ASP A 462 19.48 17.36 -18.64
CA ASP A 462 20.88 16.90 -18.70
C ASP A 462 21.60 17.28 -17.40
N LEU A 463 22.49 16.41 -16.92
CA LEU A 463 23.31 16.68 -15.74
C LEU A 463 24.17 17.93 -15.97
N GLY A 464 24.15 18.85 -14.99
CA GLY A 464 24.79 20.15 -15.07
C GLY A 464 24.02 21.24 -15.81
N SER A 465 22.94 20.89 -16.53
CA SER A 465 21.99 21.84 -17.11
C SER A 465 20.91 22.25 -16.10
N ASP A 466 20.11 23.28 -16.41
CA ASP A 466 19.07 23.73 -15.49
C ASP A 466 17.66 23.62 -16.03
N CYS A 467 16.69 23.43 -15.13
CA CYS A 467 15.31 23.85 -15.34
C CYS A 467 15.03 25.05 -14.43
N ARG A 468 14.38 26.11 -14.98
CA ARG A 468 14.25 27.38 -14.27
C ARG A 468 12.96 28.11 -14.51
N TYR A 469 12.61 28.92 -13.50
CA TYR A 469 11.61 29.96 -13.56
C TYR A 469 12.28 31.34 -13.55
N GLU A 470 11.75 32.27 -14.34
CA GLU A 470 12.05 33.70 -14.30
C GLU A 470 10.74 34.44 -14.02
N PHE A 471 10.69 35.17 -12.92
CA PHE A 471 9.50 35.92 -12.50
C PHE A 471 9.47 37.31 -13.17
N SER A 472 8.28 37.79 -13.47
CA SER A 472 8.08 39.12 -14.06
C SER A 472 8.47 40.27 -13.12
N ALA A 473 8.44 40.02 -11.81
CA ALA A 473 8.91 40.89 -10.74
C ALA A 473 9.49 40.04 -9.61
N PRO A 474 10.36 40.56 -8.75
CA PRO A 474 10.82 39.83 -7.57
C PRO A 474 9.65 39.33 -6.74
N ALA A 475 9.72 38.04 -6.34
CA ALA A 475 8.72 37.37 -5.52
C ALA A 475 9.34 36.76 -4.28
N THR A 476 8.57 36.68 -3.18
CA THR A 476 9.01 36.01 -1.96
C THR A 476 8.70 34.54 -2.08
N LEU A 477 9.73 33.69 -2.08
CA LEU A 477 9.64 32.23 -2.13
C LEU A 477 9.66 31.64 -0.72
N HIS A 478 8.79 30.67 -0.46
CA HIS A 478 8.66 29.97 0.82
C HIS A 478 9.01 28.49 0.72
N SER A 479 8.69 27.90 -0.44
CA SER A 479 8.90 26.48 -0.69
C SER A 479 9.09 26.17 -2.16
N ILE A 480 9.60 25.00 -2.44
CA ILE A 480 9.60 24.38 -3.76
C ILE A 480 9.04 22.98 -3.67
N ARG A 481 8.31 22.61 -4.73
CA ARG A 481 7.86 21.25 -4.99
C ARG A 481 8.65 20.67 -6.16
N VAL A 482 9.15 19.45 -5.98
CA VAL A 482 9.83 18.69 -7.05
C VAL A 482 9.26 17.29 -7.09
N VAL A 483 8.99 16.77 -8.29
CA VAL A 483 8.64 15.37 -8.52
C VAL A 483 9.52 14.81 -9.62
N PHE A 484 10.36 13.86 -9.25
CA PHE A 484 11.17 13.07 -10.17
C PHE A 484 10.38 11.87 -10.70
N ASP A 485 10.82 11.32 -11.79
CA ASP A 485 10.33 10.03 -12.29
C ASP A 485 10.98 8.89 -11.50
N SER A 486 10.17 8.04 -10.88
CA SER A 486 10.63 6.85 -10.15
C SER A 486 10.50 5.56 -10.97
N ASP A 487 10.39 5.67 -12.30
CA ASP A 487 10.25 4.53 -13.21
C ASP A 487 9.07 3.62 -12.84
N PHE A 488 7.86 4.14 -13.00
CA PHE A 488 6.63 3.35 -12.76
C PHE A 488 6.46 2.15 -13.70
N GLY A 489 7.27 2.07 -14.75
CA GLY A 489 7.37 0.89 -15.61
C GLY A 489 8.06 -0.30 -14.96
N ASP A 490 8.86 -0.10 -13.91
CA ASP A 490 9.48 -1.20 -13.17
C ASP A 490 8.46 -1.91 -12.28
N THR A 491 8.10 -3.12 -12.68
CA THR A 491 7.13 -3.97 -11.96
C THR A 491 7.79 -5.05 -11.11
N LYS A 492 9.10 -4.96 -10.89
CA LYS A 492 9.84 -5.95 -10.10
C LYS A 492 9.42 -5.92 -8.64
N ARG A 493 9.27 -7.11 -8.04
CA ARG A 493 8.72 -7.31 -6.69
C ARG A 493 9.65 -8.18 -5.87
N MET A 494 9.58 -8.07 -4.54
CA MET A 494 10.19 -9.06 -3.65
C MET A 494 9.61 -10.44 -3.96
N ARG A 495 10.42 -11.49 -3.90
CA ARG A 495 10.01 -12.86 -4.20
C ARG A 495 10.40 -13.81 -3.07
N ASN A 496 9.70 -14.94 -3.02
CA ASN A 496 9.98 -16.03 -2.08
C ASN A 496 10.94 -17.08 -2.67
N ILE A 497 11.92 -16.64 -3.47
CA ILE A 497 12.98 -17.49 -4.05
C ILE A 497 14.30 -16.78 -3.93
N GLU A 498 15.35 -17.53 -3.61
CA GLU A 498 16.73 -17.08 -3.58
C GLU A 498 17.61 -17.98 -4.48
N GLY A 499 18.67 -17.42 -5.03
CA GLY A 499 19.67 -18.16 -5.82
C GLY A 499 19.33 -18.33 -7.30
N ILE A 500 18.40 -17.56 -7.86
CA ILE A 500 18.24 -17.43 -9.31
C ILE A 500 18.95 -16.15 -9.75
N PRO A 501 20.06 -16.22 -10.54
CA PRO A 501 20.83 -15.04 -10.91
C PRO A 501 20.04 -13.94 -11.61
N GLU A 502 19.04 -14.29 -12.40
CA GLU A 502 18.18 -13.34 -13.10
C GLU A 502 17.18 -12.64 -12.16
N ASP A 503 16.86 -13.25 -11.03
CA ASP A 503 15.94 -12.75 -10.01
C ASP A 503 16.67 -12.16 -8.78
N ASP A 504 17.95 -12.52 -8.58
CA ASP A 504 18.81 -12.00 -7.51
C ASP A 504 19.51 -10.67 -7.90
N ALA A 505 19.21 -10.12 -9.07
CA ALA A 505 19.73 -8.83 -9.45
C ALA A 505 19.32 -7.77 -8.42
N GLU A 506 20.30 -7.04 -7.92
CA GLU A 506 20.08 -5.94 -6.99
C GLU A 506 19.11 -4.91 -7.57
N ARG A 507 18.35 -4.27 -6.68
CA ARG A 507 17.45 -3.17 -7.01
C ARG A 507 18.03 -1.89 -6.45
N HIS A 508 18.13 -0.90 -7.31
CA HIS A 508 18.66 0.40 -6.95
C HIS A 508 17.59 1.47 -7.16
N VAL A 509 17.78 2.61 -6.52
CA VAL A 509 16.98 3.80 -6.82
C VAL A 509 17.13 4.10 -8.32
N PRO A 510 16.03 4.37 -9.05
CA PRO A 510 16.08 4.59 -10.49
C PRO A 510 17.01 5.73 -10.91
N GLY A 511 17.71 5.54 -12.02
CA GLY A 511 18.60 6.55 -12.60
C GLY A 511 17.88 7.81 -13.12
N THR A 512 16.58 7.76 -13.26
CA THR A 512 15.74 8.92 -13.57
C THR A 512 15.62 9.92 -12.43
N ILE A 513 15.92 9.52 -11.17
CA ILE A 513 15.95 10.38 -9.99
C ILE A 513 17.34 11.03 -9.85
N ALA A 514 17.37 12.36 -9.69
CA ALA A 514 18.61 13.04 -9.32
C ALA A 514 19.03 12.63 -7.91
N ARG A 515 20.23 12.02 -7.78
CA ARG A 515 20.87 11.72 -6.50
C ARG A 515 21.34 12.99 -5.81
N ASP A 516 22.02 13.85 -6.55
CA ASP A 516 22.52 15.11 -6.06
C ASP A 516 22.08 16.23 -7.00
N PHE A 517 21.56 17.31 -6.42
CA PHE A 517 21.15 18.50 -7.18
C PHE A 517 21.24 19.74 -6.32
N ARG A 518 21.34 20.91 -6.96
CA ARG A 518 21.32 22.19 -6.28
C ARG A 518 20.18 23.07 -6.77
N LEU A 519 19.72 23.89 -5.86
CA LEU A 519 18.74 24.93 -6.09
C LEU A 519 19.43 26.27 -5.99
N GLU A 520 19.21 27.12 -6.97
CA GLU A 520 19.75 28.47 -7.00
C GLU A 520 18.65 29.48 -7.24
N ILE A 521 18.77 30.66 -6.66
CA ILE A 521 17.87 31.81 -6.83
C ILE A 521 18.54 32.91 -7.59
N LEU A 522 17.76 33.64 -8.39
CA LEU A 522 18.24 34.82 -9.12
C LEU A 522 18.02 36.07 -8.28
N ARG A 523 19.11 36.74 -7.88
CA ARG A 523 19.09 38.03 -7.18
C ARG A 523 20.02 39.03 -7.85
N SER A 524 19.52 40.25 -8.07
CA SER A 524 20.33 41.34 -8.67
C SER A 524 21.08 40.89 -9.94
N GLY A 525 20.44 40.03 -10.76
CA GLY A 525 21.00 39.51 -12.01
C GLY A 525 22.05 38.40 -11.86
N LYS A 526 22.25 37.87 -10.63
CA LYS A 526 23.19 36.77 -10.36
C LYS A 526 22.47 35.57 -9.74
N TRP A 527 22.91 34.37 -10.14
CA TRP A 527 22.46 33.10 -9.52
C TRP A 527 23.26 32.86 -8.24
N GLU A 528 22.56 32.62 -7.13
CA GLU A 528 23.09 32.35 -5.81
C GLU A 528 22.58 31.02 -5.32
N LEU A 529 23.45 30.22 -4.69
CA LEU A 529 23.08 28.94 -4.12
C LEU A 529 22.05 29.16 -2.98
N LEU A 530 20.87 28.55 -3.12
CA LEU A 530 19.86 28.47 -2.07
C LEU A 530 20.05 27.22 -1.21
N ARG A 531 20.20 26.07 -1.84
CA ARG A 531 20.32 24.78 -1.16
C ARG A 531 20.99 23.74 -2.05
N LYS A 532 21.82 22.88 -1.45
CA LYS A 532 22.31 21.66 -2.06
C LYS A 532 21.63 20.45 -1.42
N ILE A 533 21.20 19.51 -2.23
CA ILE A 533 20.59 18.24 -1.84
C ILE A 533 21.51 17.13 -2.30
N GLU A 534 21.92 16.26 -1.38
CA GLU A 534 22.79 15.12 -1.64
C GLU A 534 22.12 13.82 -1.20
N ASN A 535 22.42 12.73 -1.88
CA ASN A 535 21.85 11.41 -1.63
C ASN A 535 20.31 11.37 -1.62
N ASN A 536 19.69 12.16 -2.49
CA ASN A 536 18.24 12.12 -2.66
C ASN A 536 17.81 10.79 -3.29
N ARG A 537 16.85 10.13 -2.68
CA ARG A 537 16.21 8.92 -3.18
C ARG A 537 14.68 9.03 -3.22
N LYS A 538 14.18 10.24 -2.96
CA LYS A 538 12.73 10.51 -2.99
C LYS A 538 12.31 10.97 -4.38
N ARG A 539 11.17 10.46 -4.82
CA ARG A 539 10.46 10.96 -5.97
C ARG A 539 9.89 12.36 -5.70
N TYR A 540 9.14 12.49 -4.63
CA TYR A 540 8.48 13.72 -4.22
C TYR A 540 9.25 14.40 -3.11
N LEU A 541 9.51 15.73 -3.30
CA LEU A 541 10.11 16.60 -2.28
C LEU A 541 9.31 17.89 -2.20
N ARG A 542 8.96 18.27 -0.96
CA ARG A 542 8.58 19.64 -0.63
C ARG A 542 9.68 20.22 0.26
N LEU A 543 10.37 21.21 -0.25
CA LEU A 543 11.52 21.83 0.40
C LEU A 543 11.13 23.23 0.90
N ASN A 544 10.86 23.32 2.19
CA ASN A 544 10.59 24.59 2.86
C ASN A 544 11.92 25.26 3.25
N PHE A 545 11.96 26.59 3.22
CA PHE A 545 13.09 27.40 3.63
C PHE A 545 12.64 28.74 4.20
N VAL A 546 13.56 29.45 4.84
CA VAL A 546 13.30 30.84 5.30
C VAL A 546 12.90 31.67 4.08
N PRO A 547 11.80 32.44 4.13
CA PRO A 547 11.35 33.24 3.01
C PRO A 547 12.46 34.07 2.38
N VAL A 548 12.57 34.02 1.06
CA VAL A 548 13.63 34.64 0.30
C VAL A 548 13.07 35.35 -0.92
N GLU A 549 13.49 36.62 -1.12
CA GLU A 549 13.11 37.39 -2.31
C GLU A 549 14.02 37.05 -3.48
N ALA A 550 13.44 36.71 -4.65
CA ALA A 550 14.15 36.33 -5.85
C ALA A 550 13.38 36.74 -7.13
N SER A 551 14.11 36.99 -8.22
CA SER A 551 13.57 37.23 -9.56
C SER A 551 13.50 35.93 -10.38
N GLY A 552 13.94 34.80 -9.84
CA GLY A 552 13.88 33.49 -10.47
C GLY A 552 14.45 32.41 -9.58
N ILE A 553 14.20 31.16 -9.96
CA ILE A 553 14.73 29.98 -9.29
C ILE A 553 15.07 28.92 -10.32
N ARG A 554 16.12 28.12 -10.07
CA ARG A 554 16.49 26.98 -10.91
C ARG A 554 16.93 25.78 -10.11
N LEU A 555 16.70 24.60 -10.69
CA LEU A 555 17.19 23.30 -10.25
C LEU A 555 18.23 22.81 -11.24
N ILE A 556 19.36 22.35 -10.74
CA ILE A 556 20.46 21.81 -11.55
C ILE A 556 20.78 20.42 -11.00
N PRO A 557 20.46 19.33 -11.73
CA PRO A 557 20.87 17.98 -11.37
C PRO A 557 22.40 17.85 -11.57
N GLU A 558 23.10 17.29 -10.58
CA GLU A 558 24.55 17.09 -10.62
C GLU A 558 24.91 15.62 -10.86
N HIS A 559 24.19 14.72 -10.22
CA HIS A 559 24.42 13.28 -10.34
C HIS A 559 23.10 12.51 -10.36
N SER A 560 23.10 11.40 -11.11
CA SER A 560 22.07 10.37 -11.09
C SER A 560 22.46 9.20 -10.17
N TRP A 561 21.52 8.34 -9.83
CA TRP A 561 21.79 7.03 -9.21
C TRP A 561 22.39 6.03 -10.18
N ASP A 562 22.14 6.16 -11.49
CA ASP A 562 22.83 5.41 -12.53
C ASP A 562 24.08 6.18 -12.96
N PRO A 563 25.30 5.64 -12.71
CA PRO A 563 26.55 6.31 -13.12
C PRO A 563 26.69 6.51 -14.64
N ALA A 564 25.95 5.75 -15.44
CA ALA A 564 25.95 5.85 -16.89
C ALA A 564 24.95 6.88 -17.44
N ALA A 565 24.04 7.37 -16.61
CA ALA A 565 23.04 8.35 -17.01
C ALA A 565 23.68 9.74 -17.17
N ASP A 566 23.36 10.40 -18.26
CA ASP A 566 23.74 11.78 -18.56
C ASP A 566 22.62 12.80 -18.26
N ARG A 567 21.43 12.33 -17.86
CA ARG A 567 20.24 13.13 -17.59
C ARG A 567 19.32 12.46 -16.55
N VAL A 568 18.41 13.26 -16.00
CA VAL A 568 17.33 12.83 -15.10
C VAL A 568 15.99 13.26 -15.65
N HIS A 569 14.89 12.68 -15.12
CA HIS A 569 13.55 12.99 -15.57
C HIS A 569 12.70 13.57 -14.44
N LEU A 570 12.04 14.70 -14.70
CA LEU A 570 11.17 15.40 -13.76
C LEU A 570 9.76 15.50 -14.32
N PHE A 571 8.75 15.31 -13.45
CA PHE A 571 7.35 15.62 -13.77
C PHE A 571 6.93 16.99 -13.27
N SER A 572 7.54 17.48 -12.19
CA SER A 572 7.18 18.77 -11.61
C SER A 572 8.38 19.47 -11.00
N PHE A 573 8.44 20.77 -11.23
CA PHE A 573 9.29 21.73 -10.51
C PHE A 573 8.51 23.02 -10.33
N GLU A 574 8.16 23.38 -9.10
CA GLU A 574 7.30 24.51 -8.80
C GLU A 574 7.82 25.34 -7.63
N ALA A 575 7.63 26.65 -7.72
CA ALA A 575 7.96 27.62 -6.69
C ALA A 575 6.68 28.19 -6.03
N GLU A 576 6.72 28.40 -4.73
CA GLU A 576 5.63 28.95 -3.94
C GLU A 576 6.11 30.05 -2.96
#